data_4fb23e0d81d8f06a197a3d9d6d20b17c
#
_entry.id   4fb23e0d81d8f06a197a3d9d6d20b17c
#
_cell.length_a   1.000
_cell.length_b   1.000
_cell.length_c   1.000
_cell.angle_alpha   90.00
_cell.angle_beta   90.00
_cell.angle_gamma   90.00
#
_symmetry.space_group_name_H-M   'P 1'
#
loop_
_entity.id
_entity.type
_entity.pdbx_description
1 polymer ?
#
loop_
_entity_poly.entity_id
_entity_poly.type
_entity_poly.pdbx_seq_one_letter_code
_entity_poly.pdbx_strand_id
1 'polypeptide(L)'
;GTIDPLPNRSVWMSATLEEKWLGTVDFDPGTNITRTLTLSQDDRDELAIQSRIKAKKILERAETGASDLKDLAGEILDKHQKGARTLVIMNTVGRTADLHKAISKRKPDAKLVLIHSRFRPPDRQKVVRDLLEEPGPEGTIIVSTQVVEAGVDVSAKVLFTELAPWPALVQRLGRCNRSGEYDEARAYWIDV
;
A
#
# COMPACT_ATOMS: atom_id res chain seq x y z
N GLY A 1 4.16 49.36 7.87
CA GLY A 1 2.95 48.64 8.24
C GLY A 1 3.28 47.19 8.48
N THR A 2 3.10 46.69 9.70
CA THR A 2 3.15 45.27 10.04
C THR A 2 1.98 44.57 9.35
N ILE A 3 2.27 43.69 8.43
CA ILE A 3 1.24 42.79 7.86
C ILE A 3 0.91 41.81 8.96
N ASP A 4 -0.28 41.90 9.54
CA ASP A 4 -0.76 40.85 10.43
C ASP A 4 -0.79 39.52 9.66
N PRO A 5 -0.12 38.44 10.19
CA PRO A 5 -0.13 37.18 9.52
C PRO A 5 -1.57 36.64 9.47
N LEU A 6 -2.01 36.24 8.28
CA LEU A 6 -3.31 35.56 8.13
C LEU A 6 -3.36 34.34 9.06
N PRO A 7 -4.48 34.13 9.76
CA PRO A 7 -4.61 33.00 10.67
C PRO A 7 -4.50 31.69 9.88
N ASN A 8 -3.43 30.96 10.13
CA ASN A 8 -3.20 29.65 9.54
C ASN A 8 -3.74 28.54 10.47
N ARG A 9 -4.37 27.56 9.89
CA ARG A 9 -4.74 26.31 10.57
C ARG A 9 -4.11 25.13 9.85
N SER A 10 -3.40 24.30 10.57
CA SER A 10 -2.79 23.10 10.04
C SER A 10 -3.45 21.86 10.65
N VAL A 11 -3.66 20.85 9.83
CA VAL A 11 -4.16 19.54 10.27
C VAL A 11 -3.15 18.49 9.81
N TRP A 12 -2.64 17.71 10.74
CA TRP A 12 -1.78 16.56 10.46
C TRP A 12 -2.63 15.29 10.62
N MET A 13 -2.57 14.44 9.61
CA MET A 13 -3.32 13.19 9.59
C MET A 13 -2.44 12.06 9.07
N SER A 14 -2.23 11.03 9.88
CA SER A 14 -1.50 9.83 9.52
C SER A 14 -1.89 8.68 10.43
N ALA A 15 -1.82 7.45 9.91
CA ALA A 15 -1.99 6.24 10.72
C ALA A 15 -0.82 5.98 11.70
N THR A 16 0.33 6.63 11.47
CA THR A 16 1.58 6.41 12.21
C THR A 16 2.16 7.70 12.79
N LEU A 17 1.35 8.75 12.92
CA LEU A 17 1.80 10.04 13.43
C LEU A 17 2.07 9.94 14.94
N GLU A 18 3.28 10.29 15.36
CA GLU A 18 3.63 10.53 16.75
C GLU A 18 3.82 12.03 16.97
N GLU A 19 3.19 12.59 17.99
CA GLU A 19 3.25 14.03 18.29
C GLU A 19 4.68 14.56 18.39
N LYS A 20 5.59 13.77 18.96
CA LYS A 20 7.01 14.16 19.07
C LYS A 20 7.71 14.44 17.74
N TRP A 21 7.18 13.91 16.60
CA TRP A 21 7.76 14.16 15.28
C TRP A 21 7.35 15.52 14.70
N LEU A 22 6.36 16.16 15.28
CA LEU A 22 5.91 17.49 14.90
C LEU A 22 6.75 18.62 15.56
N GLY A 23 7.55 18.27 16.57
CA GLY A 23 8.40 19.23 17.28
C GLY A 23 9.46 19.86 16.36
N THR A 24 9.51 21.18 16.36
CA THR A 24 10.54 21.98 15.69
C THR A 24 11.05 23.05 16.64
N VAL A 25 12.05 23.85 16.22
CA VAL A 25 12.56 24.97 17.03
C VAL A 25 11.46 25.95 17.42
N ASP A 26 10.47 26.14 16.52
CA ASP A 26 9.40 27.13 16.66
C ASP A 26 8.02 26.52 16.98
N PHE A 27 7.93 25.19 17.12
CA PHE A 27 6.67 24.49 17.36
C PHE A 27 6.83 23.38 18.41
N ASP A 28 6.18 23.56 19.55
CA ASP A 28 6.05 22.53 20.58
C ASP A 28 4.67 21.87 20.51
N PRO A 29 4.58 20.57 20.12
CA PRO A 29 3.32 19.87 20.03
C PRO A 29 2.48 19.90 21.32
N GLY A 30 3.14 19.77 22.48
CA GLY A 30 2.47 19.75 23.77
C GLY A 30 1.71 21.04 24.11
N THR A 31 2.16 22.18 23.58
CA THR A 31 1.54 23.50 23.84
C THR A 31 0.77 24.03 22.64
N ASN A 32 1.15 23.68 21.41
CA ASN A 32 0.62 24.25 20.19
C ASN A 32 -0.50 23.42 19.54
N ILE A 33 -0.59 22.12 19.86
CA ILE A 33 -1.71 21.30 19.40
C ILE A 33 -2.95 21.58 20.26
N THR A 34 -3.95 22.21 19.65
CA THR A 34 -5.19 22.59 20.34
C THR A 34 -6.23 21.50 20.36
N ARG A 35 -6.14 20.50 19.47
CA ARG A 35 -7.12 19.42 19.35
C ARG A 35 -6.50 18.17 18.72
N THR A 36 -6.64 17.05 19.39
CA THR A 36 -6.37 15.71 18.88
C THR A 36 -7.68 14.98 18.64
N LEU A 37 -7.85 14.41 17.43
CA LEU A 37 -9.01 13.60 17.07
C LEU A 37 -8.59 12.14 17.02
N THR A 38 -9.32 11.31 17.75
CA THR A 38 -9.16 9.85 17.72
C THR A 38 -10.52 9.21 17.43
N LEU A 39 -10.52 7.95 16.98
CA LEU A 39 -11.75 7.19 16.79
C LEU A 39 -12.47 7.03 18.12
N SER A 40 -13.71 7.51 18.18
CA SER A 40 -14.62 7.26 19.31
C SER A 40 -15.07 5.79 19.34
N GLN A 41 -15.80 5.39 20.40
CA GLN A 41 -16.37 4.04 20.43
C GLN A 41 -17.47 3.91 19.35
N ASP A 42 -18.30 4.92 19.16
CA ASP A 42 -19.36 4.92 18.14
C ASP A 42 -18.75 4.77 16.72
N ASP A 43 -17.64 5.49 16.41
CA ASP A 43 -16.93 5.32 15.15
C ASP A 43 -16.42 3.86 14.98
N ARG A 44 -15.92 3.25 16.06
CA ARG A 44 -15.41 1.87 16.03
C ARG A 44 -16.52 0.84 15.84
N ASP A 45 -17.74 1.15 16.23
CA ASP A 45 -18.91 0.27 16.11
C ASP A 45 -19.54 0.34 14.72
N GLU A 46 -19.11 1.29 13.88
CA GLU A 46 -19.51 1.32 12.48
C GLU A 46 -19.03 0.08 11.73
N LEU A 47 -19.92 -0.57 10.97
CA LEU A 47 -19.65 -1.82 10.25
C LEU A 47 -18.43 -1.72 9.32
N ALA A 48 -18.29 -0.60 8.61
CA ALA A 48 -17.18 -0.37 7.70
C ALA A 48 -15.82 -0.29 8.43
N ILE A 49 -15.80 0.27 9.64
CA ILE A 49 -14.59 0.35 10.47
C ILE A 49 -14.32 -1.00 11.12
N GLN A 50 -15.34 -1.66 11.63
CA GLN A 50 -15.22 -3.01 12.19
C GLN A 50 -14.66 -4.02 11.19
N SER A 51 -15.15 -4.01 9.96
CA SER A 51 -14.63 -4.90 8.90
C SER A 51 -13.13 -4.72 8.69
N ARG A 52 -12.66 -3.46 8.68
CA ARG A 52 -11.22 -3.13 8.53
C ARG A 52 -10.40 -3.54 9.74
N ILE A 53 -10.91 -3.33 10.97
CA ILE A 53 -10.21 -3.71 12.20
C ILE A 53 -10.13 -5.22 12.35
N LYS A 54 -11.20 -5.94 11.98
CA LYS A 54 -11.29 -7.40 12.06
C LYS A 54 -10.67 -8.11 10.86
N ALA A 55 -10.26 -7.39 9.80
CA ALA A 55 -9.68 -7.94 8.59
C ALA A 55 -8.48 -8.85 8.90
N LYS A 56 -8.63 -10.14 8.66
CA LYS A 56 -7.62 -11.14 8.96
C LYS A 56 -6.50 -11.11 7.93
N LYS A 57 -5.27 -11.02 8.39
CA LYS A 57 -4.06 -11.00 7.56
C LYS A 57 -3.03 -11.94 8.17
N ILE A 58 -2.51 -12.85 7.37
CA ILE A 58 -1.41 -13.74 7.75
C ILE A 58 -0.13 -13.13 7.17
N LEU A 59 0.86 -12.90 8.01
CA LEU A 59 2.16 -12.36 7.61
C LEU A 59 3.20 -13.47 7.61
N GLU A 60 3.81 -13.70 6.46
CA GLU A 60 4.81 -14.76 6.24
C GLU A 60 6.04 -14.18 5.54
N ARG A 61 7.16 -14.87 5.62
CA ARG A 61 8.34 -14.58 4.81
C ARG A 61 8.14 -15.19 3.41
N ALA A 62 8.46 -14.44 2.35
CA ALA A 62 8.59 -15.01 1.01
C ALA A 62 9.73 -16.03 0.98
N GLU A 63 9.57 -17.09 0.23
CA GLU A 63 10.59 -18.16 0.08
C GLU A 63 11.80 -17.62 -0.70
N THR A 64 11.52 -16.68 -1.64
CA THR A 64 12.51 -16.08 -2.53
C THR A 64 12.84 -14.64 -2.09
N GLY A 65 14.11 -14.32 -1.98
CA GLY A 65 14.58 -12.96 -1.74
C GLY A 65 14.55 -12.08 -2.99
N ALA A 66 14.72 -10.79 -2.77
CA ALA A 66 14.69 -9.79 -3.85
C ALA A 66 15.89 -9.85 -4.81
N SER A 67 16.91 -10.64 -4.54
CA SER A 67 18.07 -10.87 -5.42
C SER A 67 17.75 -11.78 -6.61
N ASP A 68 16.76 -12.68 -6.49
CA ASP A 68 16.33 -13.57 -7.56
C ASP A 68 14.91 -13.25 -8.06
N LEU A 69 14.82 -12.28 -8.97
CA LEU A 69 13.55 -11.84 -9.53
C LEU A 69 12.86 -12.90 -10.41
N LYS A 70 13.59 -13.91 -10.90
CA LYS A 70 12.99 -14.97 -11.72
C LYS A 70 12.23 -15.96 -10.83
N ASP A 71 12.84 -16.38 -9.75
CA ASP A 71 12.21 -17.31 -8.80
C ASP A 71 11.12 -16.61 -8.03
N LEU A 72 11.33 -15.35 -7.63
CA LEU A 72 10.29 -14.51 -7.04
C LEU A 72 9.06 -14.37 -7.96
N ALA A 73 9.26 -14.19 -9.27
CA ALA A 73 8.16 -14.15 -10.22
C ALA A 73 7.38 -15.49 -10.27
N GLY A 74 8.07 -16.62 -10.10
CA GLY A 74 7.44 -17.94 -9.96
C GLY A 74 6.59 -18.01 -8.72
N GLU A 75 7.16 -17.70 -7.56
CA GLU A 75 6.47 -17.71 -6.27
C GLU A 75 5.22 -16.82 -6.26
N ILE A 76 5.33 -15.60 -6.83
CA ILE A 76 4.17 -14.70 -6.95
C ILE A 76 3.04 -15.32 -7.76
N LEU A 77 3.36 -16.01 -8.87
CA LEU A 77 2.36 -16.68 -9.68
C LEU A 77 1.74 -17.89 -8.96
N ASP A 78 2.53 -18.65 -8.23
CA ASP A 78 2.07 -19.81 -7.46
C ASP A 78 1.16 -19.40 -6.29
N LYS A 79 1.45 -18.26 -5.65
CA LYS A 79 0.61 -17.72 -4.55
C LYS A 79 -0.56 -16.88 -5.05
N HIS A 80 -0.58 -16.49 -6.34
CA HIS A 80 -1.69 -15.73 -6.91
C HIS A 80 -2.99 -16.53 -6.88
N GLN A 81 -4.11 -15.84 -6.59
CA GLN A 81 -5.43 -16.46 -6.53
C GLN A 81 -6.33 -15.90 -7.61
N LYS A 82 -6.95 -16.78 -8.40
CA LYS A 82 -7.93 -16.42 -9.42
C LYS A 82 -9.06 -15.57 -8.85
N GLY A 83 -9.55 -14.64 -9.64
CA GLY A 83 -10.60 -13.71 -9.23
C GLY A 83 -10.18 -12.67 -8.18
N ALA A 84 -8.91 -12.66 -7.77
CA ALA A 84 -8.43 -11.75 -6.74
C ALA A 84 -7.28 -10.85 -7.23
N ARG A 85 -6.93 -9.85 -6.42
CA ARG A 85 -5.73 -9.01 -6.64
C ARG A 85 -4.55 -9.56 -5.87
N THR A 86 -3.41 -9.64 -6.57
CA THR A 86 -2.08 -9.76 -5.97
C THR A 86 -1.35 -8.44 -6.15
N LEU A 87 -0.91 -7.84 -5.05
CA LEU A 87 -0.15 -6.59 -5.06
C LEU A 87 1.30 -6.88 -4.67
N VAL A 88 2.24 -6.43 -5.50
CA VAL A 88 3.68 -6.56 -5.25
C VAL A 88 4.29 -5.18 -5.16
N ILE A 89 4.96 -4.87 -4.03
CA ILE A 89 5.55 -3.55 -3.77
C ILE A 89 7.06 -3.68 -3.62
N MET A 90 7.77 -3.12 -4.58
CA MET A 90 9.23 -3.06 -4.61
C MET A 90 9.72 -1.67 -4.21
N ASN A 91 10.94 -1.58 -3.67
CA ASN A 91 11.50 -0.32 -3.20
C ASN A 91 12.02 0.58 -4.32
N THR A 92 12.36 0.01 -5.50
CA THR A 92 12.94 0.78 -6.60
C THR A 92 12.21 0.55 -7.92
N VAL A 93 12.21 1.58 -8.78
CA VAL A 93 11.61 1.52 -10.12
C VAL A 93 12.27 0.45 -11.00
N GLY A 94 13.61 0.33 -10.92
CA GLY A 94 14.35 -0.68 -11.69
C GLY A 94 13.89 -2.09 -11.38
N ARG A 95 13.91 -2.46 -10.09
CA ARG A 95 13.47 -3.80 -9.63
C ARG A 95 12.00 -4.06 -9.95
N THR A 96 11.13 -3.04 -9.80
CA THR A 96 9.71 -3.12 -10.18
C THR A 96 9.54 -3.49 -11.66
N ALA A 97 10.27 -2.79 -12.55
CA ALA A 97 10.22 -3.03 -13.98
C ALA A 97 10.80 -4.40 -14.37
N ASP A 98 11.92 -4.80 -13.74
CA ASP A 98 12.55 -6.10 -14.01
C ASP A 98 11.70 -7.26 -13.51
N LEU A 99 11.07 -7.15 -12.33
CA LEU A 99 10.13 -8.15 -11.83
C LEU A 99 8.89 -8.25 -12.72
N HIS A 100 8.29 -7.12 -13.11
CA HIS A 100 7.18 -7.11 -14.07
C HIS A 100 7.55 -7.84 -15.36
N LYS A 101 8.76 -7.61 -15.89
CA LYS A 101 9.28 -8.30 -17.07
C LYS A 101 9.46 -9.80 -16.85
N ALA A 102 9.94 -10.20 -15.67
CA ALA A 102 10.10 -11.60 -15.30
C ALA A 102 8.73 -12.32 -15.22
N ILE A 103 7.71 -11.70 -14.62
CA ILE A 103 6.34 -12.21 -14.57
C ILE A 103 5.75 -12.28 -15.98
N SER A 104 5.88 -11.21 -16.79
CA SER A 104 5.34 -11.15 -18.15
C SER A 104 5.90 -12.26 -19.07
N LYS A 105 7.18 -12.62 -18.90
CA LYS A 105 7.80 -13.73 -19.69
C LYS A 105 7.19 -15.09 -19.39
N ARG A 106 6.57 -15.27 -18.24
CA ARG A 106 5.86 -16.51 -17.84
C ARG A 106 4.43 -16.57 -18.39
N LYS A 107 3.97 -15.50 -19.08
CA LYS A 107 2.66 -15.39 -19.75
C LYS A 107 1.50 -15.79 -18.83
N PRO A 108 1.32 -15.11 -17.68
CA PRO A 108 0.19 -15.41 -16.81
C PRO A 108 -1.15 -15.10 -17.49
N ASP A 109 -2.19 -15.88 -17.17
CA ASP A 109 -3.55 -15.60 -17.62
C ASP A 109 -4.14 -14.37 -16.89
N ALA A 110 -3.65 -14.07 -15.69
CA ALA A 110 -4.04 -12.90 -14.91
C ALA A 110 -3.63 -11.59 -15.59
N LYS A 111 -4.46 -10.55 -15.46
CA LYS A 111 -4.12 -9.19 -15.91
C LYS A 111 -2.88 -8.70 -15.16
N LEU A 112 -1.83 -8.35 -15.88
CA LEU A 112 -0.58 -7.84 -15.29
C LEU A 112 -0.50 -6.33 -15.46
N VAL A 113 -0.34 -5.61 -14.34
CA VAL A 113 -0.30 -4.13 -14.30
C VAL A 113 1.01 -3.67 -13.66
N LEU A 114 1.66 -2.68 -14.28
CA LEU A 114 2.84 -2.01 -13.76
C LEU A 114 2.51 -0.56 -13.39
N ILE A 115 2.91 -0.11 -12.20
CA ILE A 115 2.79 1.29 -11.79
C ILE A 115 3.99 1.75 -10.96
N HIS A 116 4.58 2.88 -11.32
CA HIS A 116 5.68 3.49 -10.55
C HIS A 116 5.71 5.02 -10.73
N SER A 117 6.55 5.71 -9.96
CA SER A 117 6.61 7.18 -9.90
C SER A 117 7.03 7.87 -11.22
N ARG A 118 7.69 7.14 -12.14
CA ARG A 118 8.16 7.70 -13.42
C ARG A 118 7.10 7.72 -14.52
N PHE A 119 5.88 7.25 -14.27
CA PHE A 119 4.78 7.41 -15.24
C PHE A 119 4.40 8.88 -15.34
N ARG A 120 4.21 9.36 -16.59
CA ARG A 120 3.66 10.71 -16.82
C ARG A 120 2.22 10.80 -16.28
N PRO A 121 1.77 11.97 -15.84
CA PRO A 121 0.44 12.11 -15.23
C PRO A 121 -0.72 11.51 -16.05
N PRO A 122 -0.83 11.68 -17.40
CA PRO A 122 -1.90 11.06 -18.19
C PRO A 122 -1.81 9.53 -18.20
N ASP A 123 -0.59 8.98 -18.35
CA ASP A 123 -0.36 7.53 -18.36
C ASP A 123 -0.69 6.93 -17.00
N ARG A 124 -0.30 7.62 -15.92
CA ARG A 124 -0.61 7.21 -14.54
C ARG A 124 -2.12 7.13 -14.30
N GLN A 125 -2.90 8.12 -14.77
CA GLN A 125 -4.35 8.11 -14.60
C GLN A 125 -5.02 6.90 -15.29
N LYS A 126 -4.52 6.52 -16.47
CA LYS A 126 -4.99 5.31 -17.16
C LYS A 126 -4.67 4.06 -16.34
N VAL A 127 -3.42 3.90 -15.92
CA VAL A 127 -2.98 2.74 -15.13
C VAL A 127 -3.74 2.66 -13.79
N VAL A 128 -3.99 3.80 -13.12
CA VAL A 128 -4.79 3.81 -11.87
C VAL A 128 -6.22 3.34 -12.13
N ARG A 129 -6.84 3.72 -13.24
CA ARG A 129 -8.17 3.18 -13.61
C ARG A 129 -8.12 1.68 -13.80
N ASP A 130 -7.16 1.18 -14.59
CA ASP A 130 -6.97 -0.26 -14.84
C ASP A 130 -6.73 -1.06 -13.55
N LEU A 131 -6.08 -0.44 -12.57
CA LEU A 131 -5.76 -1.02 -11.27
C LEU A 131 -7.00 -1.10 -10.34
N LEU A 132 -7.92 -0.13 -10.46
CA LEU A 132 -9.14 -0.05 -9.67
C LEU A 132 -10.30 -0.88 -10.27
N GLU A 133 -10.21 -1.30 -11.54
CA GLU A 133 -11.18 -2.21 -12.13
C GLU A 133 -11.26 -3.51 -11.32
N GLU A 134 -12.48 -4.05 -11.18
CA GLU A 134 -12.65 -5.35 -10.52
C GLU A 134 -11.81 -6.42 -11.23
N PRO A 135 -11.14 -7.30 -10.48
CA PRO A 135 -10.34 -8.37 -11.08
C PRO A 135 -11.24 -9.31 -11.87
N GLY A 136 -10.83 -9.60 -13.12
CA GLY A 136 -11.49 -10.61 -13.94
C GLY A 136 -11.34 -12.03 -13.35
N PRO A 137 -11.89 -13.05 -14.03
CA PRO A 137 -11.87 -14.44 -13.54
C PRO A 137 -10.47 -14.95 -13.18
N GLU A 138 -9.45 -14.57 -13.94
CA GLU A 138 -8.06 -14.97 -13.70
C GLU A 138 -7.33 -14.04 -12.70
N GLY A 139 -8.01 -13.00 -12.22
CA GLY A 139 -7.44 -12.05 -11.27
C GLY A 139 -6.55 -10.97 -11.90
N THR A 140 -5.91 -10.17 -11.04
CA THR A 140 -4.99 -9.10 -11.44
C THR A 140 -3.74 -9.12 -10.58
N ILE A 141 -2.57 -9.10 -11.20
CA ILE A 141 -1.27 -8.96 -10.56
C ILE A 141 -0.77 -7.54 -10.80
N ILE A 142 -0.53 -6.80 -9.73
CA ILE A 142 -0.07 -5.40 -9.77
C ILE A 142 1.35 -5.37 -9.23
N VAL A 143 2.31 -4.93 -10.05
CA VAL A 143 3.70 -4.71 -9.63
C VAL A 143 3.94 -3.21 -9.51
N SER A 144 4.31 -2.74 -8.33
CA SER A 144 4.38 -1.32 -8.03
C SER A 144 5.59 -0.92 -7.19
N THR A 145 5.86 0.37 -7.16
CA THR A 145 6.68 1.01 -6.12
C THR A 145 5.77 1.55 -5.01
N GLN A 146 6.33 2.34 -4.09
CA GLN A 146 5.59 3.02 -3.01
C GLN A 146 4.43 3.94 -3.47
N VAL A 147 4.23 4.14 -4.76
CA VAL A 147 3.13 4.99 -5.27
C VAL A 147 1.73 4.52 -4.89
N VAL A 148 1.59 3.26 -4.47
CA VAL A 148 0.33 2.68 -3.99
C VAL A 148 0.14 2.86 -2.47
N GLU A 149 1.16 3.31 -1.74
CA GLU A 149 1.07 3.59 -0.30
C GLU A 149 0.11 4.74 -0.03
N ALA A 150 0.07 5.75 -0.92
CA ALA A 150 -0.82 6.89 -0.81
C ALA A 150 -1.52 7.20 -2.15
N GLY A 151 -2.75 7.68 -2.08
CA GLY A 151 -3.49 8.17 -3.26
C GLY A 151 -4.11 7.11 -4.16
N VAL A 152 -3.99 5.81 -3.82
CA VAL A 152 -4.67 4.72 -4.53
C VAL A 152 -5.38 3.84 -3.52
N ASP A 153 -6.70 3.69 -3.65
CA ASP A 153 -7.51 2.85 -2.77
C ASP A 153 -7.62 1.43 -3.34
N VAL A 154 -6.53 0.66 -3.20
CA VAL A 154 -6.45 -0.73 -3.65
C VAL A 154 -6.47 -1.66 -2.45
N SER A 155 -7.24 -2.74 -2.56
CA SER A 155 -7.23 -3.87 -1.64
C SER A 155 -6.80 -5.13 -2.37
N ALA A 156 -5.92 -5.92 -1.76
CA ALA A 156 -5.37 -7.14 -2.34
C ALA A 156 -5.57 -8.32 -1.39
N LYS A 157 -5.86 -9.49 -1.92
CA LYS A 157 -5.93 -10.75 -1.17
C LYS A 157 -4.55 -11.32 -0.89
N VAL A 158 -3.62 -11.09 -1.82
CA VAL A 158 -2.20 -11.48 -1.68
C VAL A 158 -1.34 -10.23 -1.83
N LEU A 159 -0.47 -9.99 -0.87
CA LEU A 159 0.49 -8.89 -0.88
C LEU A 159 1.91 -9.46 -0.82
N PHE A 160 2.78 -9.00 -1.69
CA PHE A 160 4.23 -9.12 -1.55
C PHE A 160 4.84 -7.75 -1.31
N THR A 161 5.77 -7.61 -0.38
CA THR A 161 6.44 -6.34 -0.13
C THR A 161 7.90 -6.54 0.24
N GLU A 162 8.81 -5.83 -0.42
CA GLU A 162 10.17 -5.71 0.09
C GLU A 162 10.16 -5.05 1.48
N LEU A 163 11.13 -5.44 2.31
CA LEU A 163 11.36 -4.77 3.59
C LEU A 163 11.62 -3.28 3.38
N ALA A 164 11.03 -2.48 4.24
CA ALA A 164 11.09 -1.02 4.23
C ALA A 164 11.00 -0.48 5.66
N PRO A 165 11.26 0.80 5.91
CA PRO A 165 11.02 1.40 7.22
C PRO A 165 9.60 1.14 7.73
N TRP A 166 9.45 0.98 9.04
CA TRP A 166 8.19 0.58 9.67
C TRP A 166 6.96 1.39 9.24
N PRO A 167 7.01 2.73 9.12
CA PRO A 167 5.87 3.50 8.65
C PRO A 167 5.41 3.12 7.24
N ALA A 168 6.34 2.82 6.33
CA ALA A 168 6.03 2.36 4.98
C ALA A 168 5.42 0.96 4.99
N LEU A 169 5.97 0.03 5.80
CA LEU A 169 5.40 -1.32 5.95
C LEU A 169 3.96 -1.28 6.45
N VAL A 170 3.63 -0.42 7.43
CA VAL A 170 2.25 -0.24 7.93
C VAL A 170 1.33 0.22 6.80
N GLN A 171 1.76 1.18 5.97
CA GLN A 171 0.97 1.65 4.82
C GLN A 171 0.77 0.54 3.77
N ARG A 172 1.81 -0.25 3.48
CA ARG A 172 1.77 -1.37 2.53
C ARG A 172 0.87 -2.49 3.05
N LEU A 173 1.06 -2.93 4.28
CA LEU A 173 0.22 -3.95 4.93
C LEU A 173 -1.24 -3.50 5.03
N GLY A 174 -1.48 -2.19 5.14
CA GLY A 174 -2.80 -1.59 5.03
C GLY A 174 -3.48 -1.77 3.67
N ARG A 175 -2.79 -2.27 2.64
CA ARG A 175 -3.34 -2.61 1.32
C ARG A 175 -3.74 -4.08 1.19
N CYS A 176 -3.35 -4.92 2.14
CA CYS A 176 -3.76 -6.31 2.21
C CYS A 176 -5.09 -6.40 2.96
N ASN A 177 -6.14 -6.97 2.35
CA ASN A 177 -7.48 -7.09 2.94
C ASN A 177 -7.96 -5.77 3.57
N ARG A 178 -7.81 -4.69 2.84
CA ARG A 178 -8.00 -3.33 3.36
C ARG A 178 -9.40 -3.07 3.88
N SER A 179 -10.39 -3.61 3.19
CA SER A 179 -11.82 -3.41 3.51
C SER A 179 -12.41 -4.57 4.29
N GLY A 180 -11.63 -5.64 4.56
CA GLY A 180 -12.14 -6.85 5.21
C GLY A 180 -13.03 -7.69 4.30
N GLU A 181 -12.85 -7.59 2.98
CA GLU A 181 -13.65 -8.30 1.97
C GLU A 181 -13.29 -9.78 1.84
N TYR A 182 -12.15 -10.20 2.37
CA TYR A 182 -11.71 -11.59 2.38
C TYR A 182 -11.70 -12.16 3.79
N ASP A 183 -12.17 -13.39 3.97
CA ASP A 183 -12.10 -14.11 5.26
C ASP A 183 -10.65 -14.24 5.74
N GLU A 184 -9.73 -14.42 4.78
CA GLU A 184 -8.29 -14.48 5.01
C GLU A 184 -7.53 -13.89 3.83
N ALA A 185 -6.51 -13.11 4.12
CA ALA A 185 -5.55 -12.61 3.14
C ALA A 185 -4.12 -12.86 3.62
N ARG A 186 -3.17 -12.91 2.68
CA ARG A 186 -1.76 -13.22 2.98
C ARG A 186 -0.85 -12.10 2.53
N ALA A 187 0.07 -11.74 3.40
CA ALA A 187 1.12 -10.77 3.13
C ALA A 187 2.49 -11.45 3.29
N TYR A 188 3.31 -11.36 2.25
CA TYR A 188 4.65 -11.92 2.21
C TYR A 188 5.67 -10.79 2.24
N TRP A 189 6.58 -10.80 3.23
CA TRP A 189 7.71 -9.88 3.16
C TRP A 189 8.86 -10.52 2.38
N ILE A 190 9.48 -9.75 1.49
CA ILE A 190 10.62 -10.14 0.66
C ILE A 190 11.88 -9.59 1.32
N ASP A 191 12.83 -10.47 1.57
CA ASP A 191 14.16 -10.10 2.09
C ASP A 191 14.99 -9.40 1.01
N VAL A 192 15.78 -8.37 1.40
CA VAL A 192 16.49 -7.46 0.45
C VAL A 192 17.98 -7.69 0.49
#